data_3d13e5c7cc39c7da5b8a356a7a0bdfb7
#
_entry.id   3d13e5c7cc39c7da5b8a356a7a0bdfb7
#
_cell.length_a   1.000
_cell.length_b   1.000
_cell.length_c   1.000
_cell.angle_alpha   90.00
_cell.angle_beta   90.00
_cell.angle_gamma   90.00
#
_symmetry.space_group_name_H-M   'P 1'
#
loop_
_entity.id
_entity.type
_entity.pdbx_description
1 polymer ?
#
loop_
_entity_poly.entity_id
_entity_poly.type
_entity_poly.pdbx_seq_one_letter_code
_entity_poly.pdbx_strand_id
1 'polypeptide(L)'
;SINVKKFNYKIFSIKNGRVFTNYVETLAVICKNSLIKEVSFQQIRGKLYKSKNQVLKTGTPKFLKKFSGQLFVLSQGASGHFNYAHWLFDIIPKLKMFSEKYNIQDIDFFYFSKLTIFQKETLRLLNINLKKIVDSNKFRHVQASKIYTVSHPNYFNGTIFKAHGNIPVWIIIYLKKFFLKKIKKKFKFDNIFIDRSDSTQEHCKLTNNREIINFLKSKNFKILK
;
A
#
# COMPACT_ATOMS: atom_id res chain seq x y z
N SER A 1 5.68 -3.21 31.36
CA SER A 1 5.18 -1.90 30.83
C SER A 1 5.00 -2.00 29.32
N ILE A 2 3.77 -1.80 28.85
CA ILE A 2 3.45 -1.74 27.41
C ILE A 2 3.95 -0.38 26.93
N ASN A 3 5.00 -0.37 26.12
CA ASN A 3 5.48 0.86 25.47
C ASN A 3 4.50 1.26 24.36
N VAL A 4 3.57 2.15 24.66
CA VAL A 4 2.64 2.72 23.69
C VAL A 4 3.38 3.76 22.86
N LYS A 5 3.79 3.39 21.66
CA LYS A 5 4.35 4.36 20.70
C LYS A 5 3.22 5.22 20.13
N LYS A 6 3.29 6.53 20.36
CA LYS A 6 2.36 7.49 19.75
C LYS A 6 2.80 7.78 18.31
N PHE A 7 1.94 7.52 17.34
CA PHE A 7 2.17 7.84 15.93
C PHE A 7 1.57 9.21 15.60
N ASN A 8 2.39 10.11 15.08
CA ASN A 8 1.92 11.40 14.56
C ASN A 8 1.80 11.29 13.04
N TYR A 9 0.59 11.13 12.56
CA TYR A 9 0.31 11.11 11.12
C TYR A 9 0.17 12.51 10.56
N LYS A 10 0.72 12.71 9.36
CA LYS A 10 0.63 13.98 8.63
C LYS A 10 -0.03 13.76 7.28
N ILE A 11 -0.87 14.71 6.90
CA ILE A 11 -1.41 14.81 5.54
C ILE A 11 -0.72 15.99 4.88
N PHE A 12 -0.15 15.76 3.72
CA PHE A 12 0.51 16.77 2.91
C PHE A 12 -0.40 17.17 1.75
N SER A 13 -0.59 18.48 1.58
CA SER A 13 -1.30 19.09 0.46
C SER A 13 -0.33 20.01 -0.27
N ILE A 14 -0.02 19.71 -1.53
CA ILE A 14 1.07 20.34 -2.28
C ILE A 14 0.51 20.92 -3.57
N LYS A 15 0.43 22.24 -3.66
CA LYS A 15 0.02 22.94 -4.88
C LYS A 15 1.09 22.78 -5.96
N ASN A 16 0.66 22.42 -7.18
CA ASN A 16 1.54 22.16 -8.32
C ASN A 16 2.67 21.16 -8.02
N GLY A 17 2.40 20.21 -7.11
CA GLY A 17 3.36 19.20 -6.71
C GLY A 17 3.68 18.22 -7.82
N ARG A 18 4.83 17.57 -7.72
CA ARG A 18 5.28 16.51 -8.62
C ARG A 18 5.50 15.22 -7.85
N VAL A 19 5.27 14.10 -8.54
CA VAL A 19 5.58 12.76 -8.01
C VAL A 19 6.34 11.99 -9.07
N PHE A 20 7.42 11.35 -8.65
CA PHE A 20 8.14 10.39 -9.47
C PHE A 20 8.22 9.04 -8.74
N THR A 21 8.01 7.97 -9.46
CA THR A 21 8.25 6.60 -8.97
C THR A 21 9.01 5.79 -10.00
N ASN A 22 9.92 4.95 -9.50
CA ASN A 22 10.61 3.96 -10.30
C ASN A 22 10.13 2.58 -9.83
N TYR A 23 9.00 2.13 -10.38
CA TYR A 23 8.35 0.88 -9.99
C TYR A 23 8.14 0.76 -8.47
N VAL A 24 8.88 -0.14 -7.81
CA VAL A 24 8.75 -0.44 -6.39
C VAL A 24 9.83 0.17 -5.50
N GLU A 25 10.91 0.66 -6.09
CA GLU A 25 12.10 1.04 -5.33
C GLU A 25 12.11 2.50 -4.89
N THR A 26 11.53 3.38 -5.69
CA THR A 26 11.60 4.82 -5.48
C THR A 26 10.23 5.45 -5.49
N LEU A 27 9.95 6.27 -4.49
CA LEU A 27 8.90 7.27 -4.51
C LEU A 27 9.49 8.61 -4.13
N ALA A 28 9.37 9.60 -5.00
CA ALA A 28 9.75 10.97 -4.75
C ALA A 28 8.53 11.88 -4.82
N VAL A 29 8.21 12.55 -3.73
CA VAL A 29 7.19 13.60 -3.66
C VAL A 29 7.92 14.94 -3.60
N ILE A 30 7.66 15.82 -4.58
CA ILE A 30 8.45 17.00 -4.85
C ILE A 30 7.57 18.25 -4.80
N CYS A 31 7.97 19.21 -3.97
CA CYS A 31 7.39 20.55 -3.89
C CYS A 31 8.40 21.56 -4.47
N LYS A 32 8.01 22.29 -5.52
CA LYS A 32 8.94 23.12 -6.29
C LYS A 32 10.11 22.25 -6.76
N ASN A 33 11.32 22.49 -6.26
CA ASN A 33 12.52 21.68 -6.56
C ASN A 33 13.06 20.93 -5.34
N SER A 34 12.25 20.80 -4.28
CA SER A 34 12.66 20.16 -3.04
C SER A 34 11.91 18.85 -2.81
N LEU A 35 12.64 17.82 -2.40
CA LEU A 35 12.10 16.53 -2.03
C LEU A 35 11.46 16.61 -0.63
N ILE A 36 10.21 16.17 -0.49
CA ILE A 36 9.56 16.04 0.82
C ILE A 36 9.97 14.70 1.42
N LYS A 37 10.95 14.73 2.31
CA LYS A 37 11.59 13.52 2.87
C LYS A 37 10.63 12.60 3.62
N GLU A 38 9.64 13.16 4.32
CA GLU A 38 8.70 12.39 5.16
C GLU A 38 7.84 11.42 4.35
N VAL A 39 7.55 11.73 3.10
CA VAL A 39 6.69 10.94 2.21
C VAL A 39 7.40 10.45 0.96
N SER A 40 8.71 10.61 0.89
CA SER A 40 9.56 10.11 -0.19
C SER A 40 10.41 8.95 0.30
N PHE A 41 10.48 7.88 -0.49
CA PHE A 41 11.14 6.65 -0.12
C PHE A 41 12.10 6.17 -1.20
N GLN A 42 13.15 5.51 -0.77
CA GLN A 42 14.05 4.74 -1.60
C GLN A 42 14.33 3.41 -0.93
N GLN A 43 14.08 2.33 -1.63
CA GLN A 43 14.52 1.00 -1.19
C GLN A 43 15.88 0.69 -1.80
N ILE A 44 16.78 0.18 -0.97
CA ILE A 44 18.07 -0.34 -1.41
C ILE A 44 18.31 -1.62 -0.61
N ARG A 45 18.37 -2.78 -1.28
CA ARG A 45 18.62 -4.09 -0.65
C ARG A 45 17.73 -4.34 0.58
N GLY A 46 16.43 -4.16 0.44
CA GLY A 46 15.44 -4.37 1.51
C GLY A 46 15.44 -3.32 2.63
N LYS A 47 16.29 -2.29 2.57
CA LYS A 47 16.29 -1.17 3.50
C LYS A 47 15.61 0.04 2.89
N LEU A 48 14.80 0.74 3.66
CA LEU A 48 14.11 1.97 3.25
C LEU A 48 14.87 3.19 3.75
N TYR A 49 15.16 4.10 2.83
CA TYR A 49 15.88 5.33 3.11
C TYR A 49 15.03 6.54 2.71
N LYS A 50 14.73 7.41 3.66
CA LYS A 50 14.03 8.67 3.39
C LYS A 50 14.94 9.74 2.80
N SER A 51 16.24 9.70 3.14
CA SER A 51 17.23 10.72 2.77
C SER A 51 18.08 10.37 1.53
N LYS A 52 18.01 9.13 1.05
CA LYS A 52 18.84 8.64 -0.07
C LYS A 52 18.00 8.37 -1.32
N ASN A 53 17.11 9.31 -1.66
CA ASN A 53 16.27 9.14 -2.84
C ASN A 53 17.10 9.34 -4.12
N GLN A 54 16.90 8.45 -5.09
CA GLN A 54 17.58 8.45 -6.37
C GLN A 54 17.52 9.81 -7.07
N VAL A 55 16.39 10.52 -7.00
CA VAL A 55 16.22 11.80 -7.67
C VAL A 55 17.18 12.90 -7.19
N LEU A 56 17.74 12.74 -6.00
CA LEU A 56 18.77 13.68 -5.50
C LEU A 56 20.09 13.56 -6.24
N LYS A 57 20.35 12.43 -6.91
CA LYS A 57 21.56 12.18 -7.69
C LYS A 57 21.32 12.38 -9.19
N THR A 58 20.22 11.82 -9.70
CA THR A 58 19.98 11.74 -11.16
C THR A 58 18.92 12.72 -11.65
N GLY A 59 18.26 13.45 -10.74
CA GLY A 59 17.10 14.25 -11.07
C GLY A 59 15.88 13.39 -11.42
N THR A 60 14.87 14.02 -11.99
CA THR A 60 13.65 13.37 -12.49
C THR A 60 13.70 13.22 -14.01
N PRO A 61 13.00 12.23 -14.60
CA PRO A 61 12.88 12.13 -16.05
C PRO A 61 12.35 13.42 -16.68
N LYS A 62 12.82 13.76 -17.89
CA LYS A 62 12.37 14.96 -18.65
C LYS A 62 10.87 14.90 -18.96
N PHE A 63 10.33 13.71 -19.28
CA PHE A 63 8.92 13.57 -19.57
C PHE A 63 8.10 13.75 -18.28
N LEU A 64 7.21 14.73 -18.29
CA LEU A 64 6.32 15.09 -17.19
C LEU A 64 4.88 15.10 -17.67
N LYS A 65 4.08 14.17 -17.19
CA LYS A 65 2.63 14.16 -17.44
C LYS A 65 1.93 15.11 -16.46
N LYS A 66 1.19 16.09 -16.98
CA LYS A 66 0.42 17.03 -16.17
C LYS A 66 -1.04 16.61 -16.08
N PHE A 67 -1.62 16.79 -14.91
CA PHE A 67 -3.04 16.57 -14.60
C PHE A 67 -3.63 17.85 -14.02
N SER A 68 -4.77 18.29 -14.58
CA SER A 68 -5.57 19.36 -13.99
C SER A 68 -6.52 18.75 -12.98
N GLY A 69 -6.27 18.95 -11.69
CA GLY A 69 -7.09 18.39 -10.61
C GLY A 69 -6.29 17.95 -9.39
N GLN A 70 -6.96 17.20 -8.52
CA GLN A 70 -6.44 16.70 -7.26
C GLN A 70 -5.98 15.25 -7.41
N LEU A 71 -4.73 14.98 -7.11
CA LEU A 71 -4.13 13.67 -7.22
C LEU A 71 -3.71 13.16 -5.84
N PHE A 72 -4.21 11.98 -5.44
CA PHE A 72 -3.78 11.32 -4.22
C PHE A 72 -2.72 10.25 -4.52
N VAL A 73 -1.59 10.32 -3.83
CA VAL A 73 -0.48 9.38 -4.00
C VAL A 73 -0.72 8.14 -3.13
N LEU A 74 -1.20 7.07 -3.75
CA LEU A 74 -1.28 5.76 -3.12
C LEU A 74 0.06 5.04 -3.11
N SER A 75 0.88 5.25 -4.16
CA SER A 75 2.19 4.63 -4.27
C SER A 75 3.05 4.88 -3.03
N GLN A 76 3.85 3.89 -2.72
CA GLN A 76 4.80 3.96 -1.63
C GLN A 76 5.94 3.00 -1.93
N GLY A 77 7.14 3.55 -2.12
CA GLY A 77 8.30 2.78 -2.57
C GLY A 77 8.42 1.44 -1.84
N ALA A 78 8.58 0.38 -2.56
CA ALA A 78 8.67 -1.01 -2.12
C ALA A 78 7.41 -1.64 -1.54
N SER A 79 6.30 -0.92 -1.42
CA SER A 79 5.10 -1.48 -0.81
C SER A 79 3.87 -1.39 -1.72
N GLY A 80 2.96 -2.30 -1.53
CA GLY A 80 1.64 -2.30 -2.15
C GLY A 80 1.58 -2.80 -3.59
N HIS A 81 2.66 -2.85 -4.33
CA HIS A 81 2.63 -3.11 -5.78
C HIS A 81 1.80 -4.36 -6.14
N PHE A 82 2.27 -5.55 -5.89
CA PHE A 82 1.48 -6.80 -6.05
C PHE A 82 1.49 -7.65 -4.78
N ASN A 83 2.01 -7.12 -3.68
CA ASN A 83 2.09 -7.82 -2.41
C ASN A 83 0.82 -7.52 -1.59
N TYR A 84 0.08 -8.59 -1.26
CA TYR A 84 -1.18 -8.49 -0.54
C TYR A 84 -1.05 -7.88 0.85
N ALA A 85 0.00 -8.27 1.61
CA ALA A 85 0.24 -7.73 2.94
C ALA A 85 0.55 -6.23 2.91
N HIS A 86 1.44 -5.80 2.00
CA HIS A 86 1.74 -4.38 1.83
C HIS A 86 0.52 -3.57 1.38
N TRP A 87 -0.32 -4.14 0.53
CA TRP A 87 -1.56 -3.50 0.14
C TRP A 87 -2.47 -3.24 1.32
N LEU A 88 -2.70 -4.24 2.17
CA LEU A 88 -3.58 -4.13 3.32
C LEU A 88 -3.02 -3.23 4.42
N PHE A 89 -1.72 -3.34 4.72
CA PHE A 89 -1.15 -2.69 5.89
C PHE A 89 -0.46 -1.35 5.60
N ASP A 90 -0.05 -1.11 4.34
CA ASP A 90 0.68 0.10 3.98
C ASP A 90 -0.14 1.04 3.09
N ILE A 91 -0.99 0.51 2.20
CA ILE A 91 -1.71 1.32 1.22
C ILE A 91 -3.14 1.66 1.65
N ILE A 92 -3.94 0.65 1.98
CA ILE A 92 -5.35 0.88 2.39
C ILE A 92 -5.48 1.81 3.60
N PRO A 93 -4.64 1.73 4.63
CA PRO A 93 -4.68 2.66 5.75
C PRO A 93 -4.44 4.13 5.37
N LYS A 94 -3.70 4.41 4.28
CA LYS A 94 -3.51 5.78 3.78
C LYS A 94 -4.83 6.43 3.38
N LEU A 95 -5.75 5.66 2.79
CA LEU A 95 -7.09 6.14 2.45
C LEU A 95 -7.89 6.51 3.70
N LYS A 96 -7.82 5.68 4.74
CA LYS A 96 -8.46 5.98 6.04
C LYS A 96 -7.87 7.23 6.67
N MET A 97 -6.54 7.34 6.72
CA MET A 97 -5.86 8.52 7.27
C MET A 97 -6.26 9.81 6.52
N PHE A 98 -6.34 9.75 5.20
CA PHE A 98 -6.79 10.89 4.38
C PHE A 98 -8.25 11.26 4.68
N SER A 99 -9.13 10.25 4.79
CA SER A 99 -10.56 10.43 5.04
C SER A 99 -10.89 11.00 6.43
N GLU A 100 -9.93 11.09 7.33
CA GLU A 100 -10.09 11.77 8.62
C GLU A 100 -10.29 13.28 8.46
N LYS A 101 -9.79 13.86 7.38
CA LYS A 101 -9.80 15.31 7.15
C LYS A 101 -10.42 15.74 5.82
N TYR A 102 -10.38 14.88 4.81
CA TYR A 102 -10.81 15.19 3.45
C TYR A 102 -11.78 14.13 2.93
N ASN A 103 -12.72 14.53 2.08
CA ASN A 103 -13.57 13.58 1.38
C ASN A 103 -12.78 12.91 0.24
N ILE A 104 -12.69 11.59 0.26
CA ILE A 104 -11.96 10.83 -0.76
C ILE A 104 -12.62 10.90 -2.14
N GLN A 105 -13.92 11.21 -2.21
CA GLN A 105 -14.65 11.35 -3.47
C GLN A 105 -14.24 12.59 -4.25
N ASP A 106 -13.68 13.61 -3.58
CA ASP A 106 -13.21 14.86 -4.19
C ASP A 106 -11.86 14.68 -4.91
N ILE A 107 -11.23 13.53 -4.75
CA ILE A 107 -9.99 13.19 -5.46
C ILE A 107 -10.32 12.83 -6.91
N ASP A 108 -9.65 13.51 -7.85
CA ASP A 108 -9.80 13.28 -9.29
C ASP A 108 -8.98 12.08 -9.75
N PHE A 109 -7.80 11.90 -9.19
CA PHE A 109 -6.83 10.88 -9.61
C PHE A 109 -6.16 10.19 -8.42
N PHE A 110 -5.99 8.87 -8.52
CA PHE A 110 -5.21 8.07 -7.58
C PHE A 110 -3.97 7.52 -8.28
N TYR A 111 -2.80 7.90 -7.82
CA TYR A 111 -1.53 7.50 -8.43
C TYR A 111 -1.01 6.22 -7.81
N PHE A 112 -1.01 5.15 -8.61
CA PHE A 112 -0.55 3.82 -8.20
C PHE A 112 -0.12 3.02 -9.43
N SER A 113 0.55 1.88 -9.22
CA SER A 113 0.91 0.95 -10.30
C SER A 113 -0.32 0.24 -10.89
N LYS A 114 -0.13 -0.51 -11.97
CA LYS A 114 -1.16 -1.36 -12.55
C LYS A 114 -1.78 -2.27 -11.48
N LEU A 115 -3.09 -2.16 -11.30
CA LEU A 115 -3.80 -2.88 -10.25
C LEU A 115 -3.96 -4.37 -10.55
N THR A 116 -3.74 -5.20 -9.55
CA THR A 116 -4.12 -6.63 -9.52
C THR A 116 -5.61 -6.80 -9.26
N ILE A 117 -6.11 -8.04 -9.34
CA ILE A 117 -7.54 -8.35 -9.12
C ILE A 117 -7.96 -7.94 -7.72
N PHE A 118 -7.26 -8.40 -6.67
CA PHE A 118 -7.61 -8.11 -5.28
C PHE A 118 -7.56 -6.61 -4.94
N GLN A 119 -6.64 -5.85 -5.57
CA GLN A 119 -6.56 -4.41 -5.40
C GLN A 119 -7.77 -3.70 -6.01
N LYS A 120 -8.19 -4.11 -7.20
CA LYS A 120 -9.41 -3.59 -7.85
C LYS A 120 -10.65 -3.86 -7.01
N GLU A 121 -10.80 -5.08 -6.51
CA GLU A 121 -11.92 -5.47 -5.64
C GLU A 121 -11.94 -4.64 -4.35
N THR A 122 -10.80 -4.48 -3.69
CA THR A 122 -10.69 -3.67 -2.48
C THR A 122 -11.08 -2.21 -2.72
N LEU A 123 -10.60 -1.60 -3.82
CA LEU A 123 -10.95 -0.22 -4.17
C LEU A 123 -12.43 -0.06 -4.50
N ARG A 124 -13.05 -1.03 -5.18
CA ARG A 124 -14.51 -1.04 -5.39
C ARG A 124 -15.29 -1.10 -4.08
N LEU A 125 -14.85 -1.95 -3.13
CA LEU A 125 -15.46 -2.00 -1.80
C LEU A 125 -15.35 -0.68 -1.04
N LEU A 126 -14.31 0.11 -1.32
CA LEU A 126 -14.11 1.47 -0.80
C LEU A 126 -14.85 2.56 -1.61
N ASN A 127 -15.66 2.16 -2.60
CA ASN A 127 -16.37 3.05 -3.52
C ASN A 127 -15.42 3.97 -4.32
N ILE A 128 -14.20 3.51 -4.62
CA ILE A 128 -13.27 4.26 -5.46
C ILE A 128 -13.47 3.85 -6.92
N ASN A 129 -13.74 4.83 -7.76
CA ASN A 129 -13.88 4.61 -9.19
C ASN A 129 -12.52 4.27 -9.80
N LEU A 130 -12.39 3.07 -10.39
CA LEU A 130 -11.15 2.59 -10.97
C LEU A 130 -10.69 3.41 -12.19
N LYS A 131 -11.58 4.15 -12.85
CA LYS A 131 -11.20 5.06 -13.94
C LYS A 131 -10.35 6.25 -13.46
N LYS A 132 -10.38 6.55 -12.16
CA LYS A 132 -9.54 7.58 -11.53
C LYS A 132 -8.10 7.12 -11.26
N ILE A 133 -7.77 5.86 -11.52
CA ILE A 133 -6.42 5.32 -11.28
C ILE A 133 -5.47 5.74 -12.41
N VAL A 134 -4.42 6.42 -12.04
CA VAL A 134 -3.29 6.77 -12.92
C VAL A 134 -2.19 5.73 -12.73
N ASP A 135 -1.92 4.96 -13.79
CA ASP A 135 -0.90 3.92 -13.77
C ASP A 135 0.50 4.53 -13.74
N SER A 136 1.19 4.36 -12.63
CA SER A 136 2.54 4.88 -12.43
C SER A 136 3.60 4.16 -13.30
N ASN A 137 3.32 2.97 -13.82
CA ASN A 137 4.21 2.30 -14.77
C ASN A 137 4.19 3.00 -16.14
N LYS A 138 3.03 3.55 -16.50
CA LYS A 138 2.86 4.32 -17.73
C LYS A 138 3.33 5.77 -17.56
N PHE A 139 3.00 6.38 -16.43
CA PHE A 139 3.32 7.78 -16.14
C PHE A 139 4.18 7.89 -14.87
N ARG A 140 5.47 7.66 -14.99
CA ARG A 140 6.40 7.61 -13.86
C ARG A 140 6.62 8.97 -13.19
N HIS A 141 6.57 10.06 -13.95
CA HIS A 141 6.76 11.41 -13.48
C HIS A 141 5.51 12.23 -13.79
N VAL A 142 4.80 12.65 -12.76
CA VAL A 142 3.53 13.36 -12.88
C VAL A 142 3.54 14.65 -12.08
N GLN A 143 2.76 15.62 -12.55
CA GLN A 143 2.42 16.84 -11.83
C GLN A 143 0.91 16.96 -11.77
N ALA A 144 0.37 17.46 -10.66
CA ALA A 144 -1.05 17.78 -10.57
C ALA A 144 -1.26 19.17 -9.97
N SER A 145 -2.42 19.79 -10.22
CA SER A 145 -2.77 21.10 -9.65
C SER A 145 -2.67 21.05 -8.12
N LYS A 146 -3.05 19.94 -7.52
CA LYS A 146 -2.83 19.65 -6.11
C LYS A 146 -2.49 18.17 -5.90
N ILE A 147 -1.43 17.90 -5.18
CA ILE A 147 -1.07 16.55 -4.76
C ILE A 147 -1.38 16.38 -3.27
N TYR A 148 -2.07 15.29 -2.97
CA TYR A 148 -2.21 14.81 -1.61
C TYR A 148 -1.41 13.55 -1.38
N THR A 149 -0.80 13.46 -0.23
CA THR A 149 -0.18 12.25 0.28
C THR A 149 -0.23 12.24 1.79
N VAL A 150 -0.02 11.10 2.40
CA VAL A 150 0.01 10.94 3.85
C VAL A 150 1.31 10.27 4.27
N SER A 151 1.72 10.49 5.50
CA SER A 151 2.86 9.77 6.08
C SER A 151 2.61 8.25 6.05
N HIS A 152 3.68 7.47 6.18
CA HIS A 152 3.54 6.03 6.21
C HIS A 152 2.69 5.59 7.41
N PRO A 153 1.70 4.69 7.24
CA PRO A 153 0.85 4.23 8.33
C PRO A 153 1.59 3.42 9.38
N ASN A 154 2.67 2.74 8.99
CA ASN A 154 3.50 1.94 9.88
C ASN A 154 4.75 2.70 10.32
N TYR A 155 5.32 2.29 11.44
CA TYR A 155 6.59 2.84 11.89
C TYR A 155 7.75 2.19 11.12
N PHE A 156 8.37 2.99 10.23
CA PHE A 156 9.58 2.58 9.53
C PHE A 156 10.83 2.93 10.32
N ASN A 157 11.51 1.90 10.82
CA ASN A 157 12.83 2.05 11.38
C ASN A 157 13.78 1.01 10.77
N GLY A 158 14.48 1.41 9.74
CA GLY A 158 15.59 0.69 9.14
C GLY A 158 15.21 -0.35 8.09
N THR A 159 14.53 -1.42 8.42
CA THR A 159 14.24 -2.51 7.47
C THR A 159 12.74 -2.75 7.29
N ILE A 160 12.34 -3.30 6.13
CA ILE A 160 10.97 -3.71 5.85
C ILE A 160 10.47 -4.72 6.90
N PHE A 161 11.31 -5.67 7.31
CA PHE A 161 10.96 -6.66 8.34
C PHE A 161 10.64 -6.00 9.69
N LYS A 162 11.43 -5.01 10.11
CA LYS A 162 11.15 -4.28 11.36
C LYS A 162 9.88 -3.44 11.27
N ALA A 163 9.53 -2.94 10.08
CA ALA A 163 8.29 -2.24 9.87
C ALA A 163 7.08 -3.15 10.04
N HIS A 164 7.13 -4.37 9.50
CA HIS A 164 6.04 -5.36 9.62
C HIS A 164 5.78 -5.79 11.07
N GLY A 165 6.81 -5.82 11.91
CA GLY A 165 6.67 -6.11 13.35
C GLY A 165 6.04 -4.98 14.17
N ASN A 166 5.78 -3.82 13.57
CA ASN A 166 5.27 -2.62 14.26
C ASN A 166 4.01 -2.05 13.61
N ILE A 167 3.11 -2.93 13.17
CA ILE A 167 1.82 -2.50 12.60
C ILE A 167 0.94 -1.92 13.72
N PRO A 168 0.49 -0.66 13.63
CA PRO A 168 -0.38 -0.06 14.62
C PRO A 168 -1.71 -0.81 14.75
N VAL A 169 -2.16 -1.03 15.98
CA VAL A 169 -3.39 -1.78 16.27
C VAL A 169 -4.63 -1.21 15.56
N TRP A 170 -4.70 0.12 15.40
CA TRP A 170 -5.82 0.76 14.71
C TRP A 170 -5.99 0.29 13.26
N ILE A 171 -4.90 -0.08 12.58
CA ILE A 171 -4.96 -0.62 11.21
C ILE A 171 -5.69 -1.96 11.21
N ILE A 172 -5.35 -2.84 12.15
CA ILE A 172 -6.00 -4.15 12.30
C ILE A 172 -7.49 -3.97 12.59
N ILE A 173 -7.82 -3.08 13.54
CA ILE A 173 -9.22 -2.77 13.90
C ILE A 173 -9.98 -2.21 12.70
N TYR A 174 -9.37 -1.28 11.97
CA TYR A 174 -9.97 -0.67 10.78
C TYR A 174 -10.24 -1.71 9.69
N LEU A 175 -9.23 -2.52 9.33
CA LEU A 175 -9.38 -3.55 8.30
C LEU A 175 -10.43 -4.59 8.69
N LYS A 176 -10.38 -5.07 9.94
CA LYS A 176 -11.37 -6.01 10.48
C LYS A 176 -12.78 -5.44 10.36
N LYS A 177 -13.00 -4.22 10.88
CA LYS A 177 -14.32 -3.56 10.84
C LYS A 177 -14.78 -3.32 9.40
N PHE A 178 -13.87 -2.90 8.51
CA PHE A 178 -14.19 -2.63 7.12
C PHE A 178 -14.60 -3.90 6.36
N PHE A 179 -13.79 -4.96 6.43
CA PHE A 179 -14.07 -6.19 5.70
C PHE A 179 -15.26 -6.95 6.28
N LEU A 180 -15.38 -7.07 7.62
CA LEU A 180 -16.49 -7.80 8.24
C LEU A 180 -17.86 -7.17 7.94
N LYS A 181 -17.95 -5.84 7.82
CA LYS A 181 -19.19 -5.17 7.40
C LYS A 181 -19.64 -5.54 5.98
N LYS A 182 -18.71 -5.97 5.12
CA LYS A 182 -18.99 -6.35 3.73
C LYS A 182 -19.29 -7.82 3.53
N ILE A 183 -19.04 -8.63 4.54
CA ILE A 183 -19.33 -10.08 4.50
C ILE A 183 -20.82 -10.27 4.73
N LYS A 184 -21.54 -10.69 3.69
CA LYS A 184 -22.98 -11.01 3.74
C LYS A 184 -23.28 -12.43 4.18
N LYS A 185 -22.31 -13.35 4.13
CA LYS A 185 -22.49 -14.77 4.48
C LYS A 185 -21.72 -15.10 5.76
N LYS A 186 -22.38 -15.75 6.71
CA LYS A 186 -21.68 -16.42 7.81
C LYS A 186 -20.88 -17.58 7.22
N PHE A 187 -19.57 -17.63 7.54
CA PHE A 187 -18.78 -18.80 7.19
C PHE A 187 -19.30 -20.03 7.98
N LYS A 188 -19.49 -21.13 7.25
CA LYS A 188 -19.94 -22.40 7.86
C LYS A 188 -18.79 -23.21 8.49
N PHE A 189 -17.56 -22.67 8.46
CA PHE A 189 -16.38 -23.42 8.86
C PHE A 189 -15.68 -22.69 10.00
N ASP A 190 -15.46 -23.41 11.10
CA ASP A 190 -14.73 -22.89 12.26
C ASP A 190 -13.22 -22.97 12.04
N ASN A 191 -12.76 -23.94 11.24
CA ASN A 191 -11.35 -24.18 10.96
C ASN A 191 -11.05 -24.05 9.46
N ILE A 192 -10.07 -23.18 9.12
CA ILE A 192 -9.67 -22.92 7.74
C ILE A 192 -8.15 -23.07 7.65
N PHE A 193 -7.69 -23.79 6.64
CA PHE A 193 -6.29 -23.83 6.24
C PHE A 193 -6.13 -23.16 4.88
N ILE A 194 -5.21 -22.20 4.80
CA ILE A 194 -4.86 -21.52 3.55
C ILE A 194 -3.67 -22.27 2.94
N ASP A 195 -3.95 -23.03 1.88
CA ASP A 195 -2.93 -23.71 1.11
C ASP A 195 -2.21 -22.71 0.20
N ARG A 196 -0.89 -22.70 0.27
CA ARG A 196 -0.02 -21.82 -0.52
C ARG A 196 0.75 -22.58 -1.61
N SER A 197 0.31 -23.77 -1.95
CA SER A 197 0.97 -24.60 -2.99
C SER A 197 0.96 -23.96 -4.37
N ASP A 198 0.04 -23.02 -4.61
CA ASP A 198 -0.10 -22.21 -5.83
C ASP A 198 0.71 -20.89 -5.82
N SER A 199 1.49 -20.66 -4.77
CA SER A 199 2.31 -19.43 -4.66
C SER A 199 3.38 -19.38 -5.76
N THR A 200 3.35 -18.35 -6.59
CA THR A 200 4.30 -18.13 -7.68
C THR A 200 5.73 -17.84 -7.22
N GLN A 201 5.92 -17.45 -5.97
CA GLN A 201 7.23 -17.08 -5.42
C GLN A 201 7.91 -18.21 -4.64
N GLU A 202 7.31 -19.40 -4.60
CA GLU A 202 7.82 -20.59 -3.91
C GLU A 202 8.18 -20.43 -2.42
N HIS A 203 7.82 -19.30 -1.80
CA HIS A 203 8.08 -19.06 -0.40
C HIS A 203 7.13 -19.85 0.49
N CYS A 204 7.68 -20.47 1.52
CA CYS A 204 6.93 -21.23 2.53
C CYS A 204 6.11 -22.40 1.96
N LYS A 205 6.61 -23.09 0.94
CA LYS A 205 6.04 -24.36 0.50
C LYS A 205 6.28 -25.44 1.55
N LEU A 206 5.24 -26.18 1.86
CA LEU A 206 5.34 -27.36 2.73
C LEU A 206 5.81 -28.54 1.88
N THR A 207 6.89 -29.21 2.30
CA THR A 207 7.45 -30.36 1.58
C THR A 207 6.49 -31.55 1.57
N ASN A 208 5.72 -31.74 2.64
CA ASN A 208 4.70 -32.78 2.81
C ASN A 208 3.27 -32.23 2.73
N ASN A 209 3.02 -31.24 1.87
CA ASN A 209 1.73 -30.54 1.78
C ASN A 209 0.53 -31.46 1.60
N ARG A 210 0.67 -32.54 0.80
CA ARG A 210 -0.42 -33.51 0.56
C ARG A 210 -0.84 -34.24 1.85
N GLU A 211 0.12 -34.67 2.65
CA GLU A 211 -0.12 -35.35 3.93
C GLU A 211 -0.81 -34.40 4.92
N ILE A 212 -0.30 -33.18 5.04
CA ILE A 212 -0.89 -32.14 5.89
C ILE A 212 -2.32 -31.84 5.48
N ILE A 213 -2.61 -31.67 4.18
CA ILE A 213 -3.96 -31.43 3.69
C ILE A 213 -4.89 -32.58 4.04
N ASN A 214 -4.45 -33.85 3.85
CA ASN A 214 -5.27 -35.02 4.20
C ASN A 214 -5.55 -35.08 5.71
N PHE A 215 -4.53 -34.85 6.53
CA PHE A 215 -4.69 -34.78 7.98
C PHE A 215 -5.67 -33.67 8.39
N LEU A 216 -5.52 -32.46 7.86
CA LEU A 216 -6.38 -31.34 8.19
C LEU A 216 -7.84 -31.58 7.74
N LYS A 217 -8.05 -32.20 6.59
CA LYS A 217 -9.39 -32.61 6.14
C LYS A 217 -10.04 -33.61 7.11
N SER A 218 -9.26 -34.58 7.64
CA SER A 218 -9.75 -35.53 8.66
C SER A 218 -10.13 -34.84 9.98
N LYS A 219 -9.62 -33.62 10.23
CA LYS A 219 -9.94 -32.75 11.37
C LYS A 219 -10.96 -31.66 11.04
N ASN A 220 -11.74 -31.84 9.97
CA ASN A 220 -12.79 -30.90 9.53
C ASN A 220 -12.28 -29.49 9.17
N PHE A 221 -11.03 -29.35 8.73
CA PHE A 221 -10.56 -28.08 8.17
C PHE A 221 -11.05 -27.89 6.74
N LYS A 222 -11.51 -26.70 6.43
CA LYS A 222 -11.73 -26.24 5.05
C LYS A 222 -10.41 -25.78 4.46
N ILE A 223 -10.02 -26.37 3.32
CA ILE A 223 -8.81 -25.97 2.59
C ILE A 223 -9.20 -24.89 1.58
N LEU A 224 -8.52 -23.76 1.64
CA LEU A 224 -8.61 -22.65 0.67
C LEU A 224 -7.27 -22.52 -0.07
N LYS A 225 -7.34 -22.21 -1.36
CA LYS A 225 -6.19 -21.84 -2.21
C LYS A 225 -6.25 -20.36 -2.55
#